data_b6021790638b4fbbaa8934dafb292073
#
_entry.id   b6021790638b4fbbaa8934dafb292073
#
_cell.length_a   1.000
_cell.length_b   1.000
_cell.length_c   1.000
_cell.angle_alpha   90.00
_cell.angle_beta   90.00
_cell.angle_gamma   90.00
#
_symmetry.space_group_name_H-M   'P 1'
#
loop_
_entity.id
_entity.type
_entity.pdbx_description
1 polymer ?
#
loop_
_entity_poly.entity_id
_entity_poly.type
_entity_poly.pdbx_seq_one_letter_code
_entity_poly.pdbx_strand_id
1 'polypeptide(L)'
;PASERLDLIPQVDRLVTSIVFKKMEVTSQQVAVNLSITSIANGEFRAWLVNELTQRQALCPRLLFEVEDAALIQYRDYAESLCRQLINLGCRVTIEHFGDHFASLSGLRAIKPQFVKISGRLTQGIHTNKENQLFVSSLINIATGLNIKVIAEMVETEAESVALNKLGVEHQQGYYFAKPALWNVY
;
A
#
# COMPACT_ATOMS: atom_id res chain seq x y z
N PRO A 1 -3.85 5.82 -19.77
CA PRO A 1 -4.56 4.62 -20.27
C PRO A 1 -5.99 4.95 -20.71
N ALA A 2 -6.60 4.08 -21.53
CA ALA A 2 -7.96 4.32 -22.02
C ALA A 2 -9.01 4.36 -20.90
N SER A 3 -8.81 3.56 -19.85
CA SER A 3 -9.67 3.50 -18.66
C SER A 3 -9.71 4.82 -17.87
N GLU A 4 -8.62 5.56 -17.80
CA GLU A 4 -8.58 6.88 -17.16
C GLU A 4 -9.38 7.91 -17.94
N ARG A 5 -9.29 7.86 -19.28
CA ARG A 5 -10.03 8.77 -20.17
C ARG A 5 -11.55 8.56 -20.16
N LEU A 6 -11.99 7.36 -19.76
CA LEU A 6 -13.40 6.97 -19.73
C LEU A 6 -13.99 6.91 -18.31
N ASP A 7 -13.20 7.31 -17.31
CA ASP A 7 -13.61 7.28 -15.89
C ASP A 7 -14.00 5.87 -15.39
N LEU A 8 -13.35 4.84 -15.95
CA LEU A 8 -13.67 3.43 -15.68
C LEU A 8 -12.82 2.82 -14.54
N ILE A 9 -11.87 3.55 -13.98
CA ILE A 9 -10.96 3.02 -12.96
C ILE A 9 -11.72 2.49 -11.72
N PRO A 10 -12.73 3.20 -11.16
CA PRO A 10 -13.47 2.64 -10.03
C PRO A 10 -14.20 1.32 -10.36
N GLN A 11 -14.62 1.13 -11.62
CA GLN A 11 -15.25 -0.10 -12.06
C GLN A 11 -14.23 -1.24 -12.18
N VAL A 12 -13.01 -0.93 -12.64
CA VAL A 12 -11.90 -1.89 -12.70
C VAL A 12 -11.49 -2.31 -11.30
N ASP A 13 -11.29 -1.37 -10.37
CA ASP A 13 -10.94 -1.66 -8.98
C ASP A 13 -12.03 -2.50 -8.31
N ARG A 14 -13.31 -2.20 -8.57
CA ARG A 14 -14.45 -3.01 -8.08
C ARG A 14 -14.37 -4.44 -8.62
N LEU A 15 -14.10 -4.62 -9.91
CA LEU A 15 -13.97 -5.94 -10.52
C LEU A 15 -12.81 -6.72 -9.92
N VAL A 16 -11.61 -6.12 -9.85
CA VAL A 16 -10.41 -6.73 -9.28
C VAL A 16 -10.65 -7.14 -7.83
N THR A 17 -11.19 -6.24 -7.02
CA THR A 17 -11.50 -6.50 -5.60
C THR A 17 -12.52 -7.64 -5.45
N SER A 18 -13.55 -7.68 -6.30
CA SER A 18 -14.54 -8.77 -6.31
C SER A 18 -13.93 -10.13 -6.67
N ILE A 19 -12.98 -10.17 -7.61
CA ILE A 19 -12.21 -11.37 -7.97
C ILE A 19 -11.35 -11.81 -6.78
N VAL A 20 -10.68 -10.87 -6.12
CA VAL A 20 -9.87 -11.15 -4.92
C VAL A 20 -10.73 -11.77 -3.83
N PHE A 21 -11.90 -11.21 -3.50
CA PHE A 21 -12.78 -11.76 -2.49
C PHE A 21 -13.17 -13.21 -2.79
N LYS A 22 -13.60 -13.50 -4.02
CA LYS A 22 -13.95 -14.87 -4.44
C LYS A 22 -12.78 -15.85 -4.29
N LYS A 23 -11.57 -15.44 -4.68
CA LYS A 23 -10.37 -16.28 -4.53
C LYS A 23 -10.01 -16.50 -3.07
N MET A 24 -10.17 -15.51 -2.21
CA MET A 24 -9.87 -15.61 -0.79
C MET A 24 -10.83 -16.51 0.01
N GLU A 25 -12.01 -16.80 -0.52
CA GLU A 25 -12.94 -17.76 0.09
C GLU A 25 -12.40 -19.21 0.05
N VAL A 26 -11.52 -19.51 -0.91
CA VAL A 26 -10.96 -20.87 -1.13
C VAL A 26 -9.46 -20.98 -0.80
N THR A 27 -8.85 -19.92 -0.26
CA THR A 27 -7.44 -19.90 0.15
C THR A 27 -7.27 -19.26 1.52
N SER A 28 -6.21 -19.60 2.24
CA SER A 28 -5.81 -18.95 3.50
C SER A 28 -4.79 -17.82 3.31
N GLN A 29 -4.41 -17.51 2.09
CA GLN A 29 -3.39 -16.51 1.79
C GLN A 29 -3.79 -15.10 2.26
N GLN A 30 -2.79 -14.29 2.58
CA GLN A 30 -2.94 -12.85 2.76
C GLN A 30 -2.78 -12.17 1.40
N VAL A 31 -3.59 -11.16 1.12
CA VAL A 31 -3.62 -10.51 -0.19
C VAL A 31 -3.57 -9.00 -0.03
N ALA A 32 -2.71 -8.37 -0.82
CA ALA A 32 -2.68 -6.93 -0.98
C ALA A 32 -3.54 -6.52 -2.18
N VAL A 33 -4.27 -5.41 -2.04
CA VAL A 33 -5.15 -4.85 -3.08
C VAL A 33 -4.88 -3.36 -3.20
N ASN A 34 -4.44 -2.93 -4.37
CA ASN A 34 -4.26 -1.51 -4.67
C ASN A 34 -5.62 -0.81 -4.83
N LEU A 35 -5.74 0.37 -4.24
CA LEU A 35 -6.87 1.27 -4.43
C LEU A 35 -6.39 2.52 -5.17
N SER A 36 -6.93 2.75 -6.35
CA SER A 36 -6.60 3.94 -7.13
C SER A 36 -7.10 5.22 -6.47
N ILE A 37 -6.43 6.32 -6.73
CA ILE A 37 -6.81 7.67 -6.25
C ILE A 37 -8.24 8.02 -6.70
N THR A 38 -8.61 7.67 -7.94
CA THR A 38 -9.95 7.93 -8.50
C THR A 38 -11.03 7.10 -7.80
N SER A 39 -10.74 5.86 -7.42
CA SER A 39 -11.65 5.02 -6.63
C SER A 39 -11.82 5.57 -5.22
N ILE A 40 -10.77 6.05 -4.60
CA ILE A 40 -10.84 6.71 -3.30
C ILE A 40 -11.67 8.00 -3.37
N ALA A 41 -11.59 8.76 -4.45
CA ALA A 41 -12.42 9.95 -4.68
C ALA A 41 -13.90 9.59 -4.93
N ASN A 42 -14.20 8.40 -5.46
CA ASN A 42 -15.56 7.98 -5.85
C ASN A 42 -16.37 7.49 -4.64
N GLY A 43 -17.47 8.22 -4.30
CA GLY A 43 -18.32 7.90 -3.15
C GLY A 43 -19.04 6.56 -3.26
N GLU A 44 -19.49 6.18 -4.45
CA GLU A 44 -20.17 4.89 -4.68
C GLU A 44 -19.22 3.70 -4.50
N PHE A 45 -17.96 3.86 -4.97
CA PHE A 45 -16.95 2.83 -4.77
C PHE A 45 -16.64 2.64 -3.28
N ARG A 46 -16.43 3.73 -2.52
CA ARG A 46 -16.16 3.64 -1.07
C ARG A 46 -17.31 2.98 -0.32
N ALA A 47 -18.54 3.39 -0.60
CA ALA A 47 -19.73 2.80 0.04
C ALA A 47 -19.86 1.30 -0.29
N TRP A 48 -19.66 0.93 -1.55
CA TRP A 48 -19.66 -0.46 -2.00
C TRP A 48 -18.59 -1.28 -1.29
N LEU A 49 -17.32 -0.80 -1.25
CA LEU A 49 -16.21 -1.54 -0.64
C LEU A 49 -16.46 -1.82 0.84
N VAL A 50 -16.89 -0.81 1.59
CA VAL A 50 -17.19 -0.93 3.02
C VAL A 50 -18.36 -1.91 3.25
N ASN A 51 -19.42 -1.86 2.43
CA ASN A 51 -20.53 -2.79 2.52
C ASN A 51 -20.12 -4.24 2.25
N GLU A 52 -19.33 -4.49 1.19
CA GLU A 52 -18.81 -5.82 0.86
C GLU A 52 -17.96 -6.41 1.99
N LEU A 53 -17.07 -5.60 2.57
CA LEU A 53 -16.21 -6.04 3.67
C LEU A 53 -17.01 -6.28 4.96
N THR A 54 -18.04 -5.50 5.23
CA THR A 54 -18.94 -5.71 6.36
C THR A 54 -19.63 -7.08 6.27
N GLN A 55 -19.99 -7.51 5.06
CA GLN A 55 -20.58 -8.83 4.83
C GLN A 55 -19.56 -9.98 4.85
N ARG A 56 -18.25 -9.66 4.70
CA ARG A 56 -17.15 -10.63 4.60
C ARG A 56 -16.09 -10.42 5.69
N GLN A 57 -16.50 -10.13 6.91
CA GLN A 57 -15.59 -9.82 8.02
C GLN A 57 -14.48 -10.86 8.23
N ALA A 58 -14.77 -12.14 7.96
CA ALA A 58 -13.78 -13.22 8.05
C ALA A 58 -12.58 -13.05 7.10
N LEU A 59 -12.70 -12.28 6.02
CA LEU A 59 -11.61 -12.00 5.08
C LEU A 59 -10.74 -10.82 5.54
N CYS A 60 -11.30 -9.87 6.30
CA CYS A 60 -10.65 -8.62 6.64
C CYS A 60 -9.24 -8.76 7.24
N PRO A 61 -8.96 -9.68 8.20
CA PRO A 61 -7.61 -9.83 8.77
C PRO A 61 -6.53 -10.27 7.77
N ARG A 62 -6.95 -10.80 6.62
CA ARG A 62 -6.07 -11.27 5.55
C ARG A 62 -5.94 -10.29 4.38
N LEU A 63 -6.68 -9.18 4.42
CA LEU A 63 -6.65 -8.12 3.41
C LEU A 63 -5.73 -6.99 3.84
N LEU A 64 -4.89 -6.56 2.92
CA LEU A 64 -4.07 -5.35 3.02
C LEU A 64 -4.44 -4.42 1.86
N PHE A 65 -5.00 -3.26 2.16
CA PHE A 65 -5.29 -2.25 1.13
C PHE A 65 -4.11 -1.29 0.98
N GLU A 66 -3.68 -1.11 -0.26
CA GLU A 66 -2.57 -0.24 -0.63
C GLU A 66 -3.12 1.07 -1.18
N VAL A 67 -2.72 2.18 -0.59
CA VAL A 67 -3.20 3.53 -0.88
C VAL A 67 -1.99 4.41 -1.18
N GLU A 68 -1.97 5.05 -2.34
CA GLU A 68 -0.90 5.98 -2.70
C GLU A 68 -0.90 7.21 -1.78
N ASP A 69 0.28 7.69 -1.38
CA ASP A 69 0.43 8.89 -0.54
C ASP A 69 -0.16 10.14 -1.22
N ALA A 70 -0.18 10.20 -2.56
CA ALA A 70 -0.83 11.24 -3.33
C ALA A 70 -2.34 11.37 -3.04
N ALA A 71 -3.03 10.26 -2.69
CA ALA A 71 -4.44 10.32 -2.31
C ALA A 71 -4.65 11.08 -0.99
N LEU A 72 -3.68 11.00 -0.07
CA LEU A 72 -3.69 11.76 1.19
C LEU A 72 -3.47 13.27 1.00
N ILE A 73 -3.04 13.67 -0.18
CA ILE A 73 -2.84 15.07 -0.54
C ILE A 73 -4.04 15.59 -1.31
N GLN A 74 -4.45 14.85 -2.35
CA GLN A 74 -5.50 15.29 -3.29
C GLN A 74 -6.91 15.13 -2.72
N TYR A 75 -7.15 14.07 -1.94
CA TYR A 75 -8.47 13.68 -1.42
C TYR A 75 -8.40 13.29 0.04
N ARG A 76 -7.73 14.10 0.85
CA ARG A 76 -7.38 13.82 2.23
C ARG A 76 -8.52 13.24 3.06
N ASP A 77 -9.64 13.96 3.14
CA ASP A 77 -10.76 13.57 4.00
C ASP A 77 -11.36 12.22 3.58
N TYR A 78 -11.43 11.98 2.27
CA TYR A 78 -11.94 10.71 1.74
C TYR A 78 -10.97 9.56 2.00
N ALA A 79 -9.68 9.76 1.76
CA ALA A 79 -8.65 8.76 1.99
C ALA A 79 -8.52 8.41 3.49
N GLU A 80 -8.43 9.42 4.36
CA GLU A 80 -8.37 9.21 5.82
C GLU A 80 -9.63 8.52 6.36
N SER A 81 -10.82 8.91 5.88
CA SER A 81 -12.09 8.29 6.28
C SER A 81 -12.15 6.83 5.85
N LEU A 82 -11.83 6.53 4.58
CA LEU A 82 -11.83 5.17 4.06
C LEU A 82 -10.82 4.29 4.81
N CYS A 83 -9.58 4.74 4.95
CA CYS A 83 -8.54 3.98 5.65
C CYS A 83 -8.96 3.63 7.09
N ARG A 84 -9.55 4.59 7.83
CA ARG A 84 -10.05 4.33 9.19
C ARG A 84 -11.19 3.30 9.19
N GLN A 85 -12.12 3.35 8.23
CA GLN A 85 -13.19 2.35 8.09
C GLN A 85 -12.62 0.96 7.81
N LEU A 86 -11.64 0.85 6.90
CA LEU A 86 -10.98 -0.42 6.59
C LEU A 86 -10.28 -1.01 7.83
N ILE A 87 -9.55 -0.19 8.57
CA ILE A 87 -8.87 -0.61 9.81
C ILE A 87 -9.90 -1.05 10.88
N ASN A 88 -10.99 -0.32 11.05
CA ASN A 88 -12.05 -0.67 12.00
C ASN A 88 -12.75 -1.98 11.66
N LEU A 89 -12.84 -2.33 10.38
CA LEU A 89 -13.33 -3.63 9.91
C LEU A 89 -12.33 -4.78 10.12
N GLY A 90 -11.11 -4.47 10.55
CA GLY A 90 -10.04 -5.45 10.78
C GLY A 90 -9.12 -5.67 9.59
N CYS A 91 -9.28 -4.90 8.51
CA CYS A 91 -8.33 -4.90 7.40
C CYS A 91 -7.03 -4.19 7.78
N ARG A 92 -5.96 -4.47 7.04
CA ARG A 92 -4.71 -3.73 7.15
C ARG A 92 -4.64 -2.68 6.03
N VAL A 93 -3.92 -1.61 6.30
CA VAL A 93 -3.68 -0.53 5.34
C VAL A 93 -2.18 -0.26 5.25
N THR A 94 -1.69 -0.06 4.04
CA THR A 94 -0.36 0.48 3.76
C THR A 94 -0.45 1.74 2.92
N ILE A 95 0.45 2.68 3.16
CA ILE A 95 0.61 3.86 2.31
C ILE A 95 1.80 3.61 1.41
N GLU A 96 1.56 3.65 0.09
CA GLU A 96 2.59 3.46 -0.93
C GLU A 96 3.26 4.78 -1.33
N HIS A 97 4.44 4.67 -1.95
CA HIS A 97 5.27 5.78 -2.42
C HIS A 97 5.65 6.77 -1.31
N PHE A 98 5.72 6.25 -0.07
CA PHE A 98 6.10 7.07 1.09
C PHE A 98 7.49 7.68 0.91
N GLY A 99 7.55 8.99 1.05
CA GLY A 99 8.74 9.79 0.84
C GLY A 99 8.74 10.60 -0.46
N ASP A 100 7.83 10.33 -1.39
CA ASP A 100 7.69 11.17 -2.58
C ASP A 100 7.05 12.53 -2.24
N HIS A 101 6.21 12.58 -1.21
CA HIS A 101 5.52 13.79 -0.78
C HIS A 101 5.55 13.97 0.76
N PHE A 102 6.23 15.01 1.24
CA PHE A 102 6.27 15.33 2.68
C PHE A 102 4.90 15.66 3.29
N ALA A 103 3.96 16.16 2.50
CA ALA A 103 2.63 16.52 2.97
C ALA A 103 1.82 15.32 3.49
N SER A 104 2.18 14.09 3.10
CA SER A 104 1.51 12.86 3.55
C SER A 104 1.78 12.51 5.02
N LEU A 105 2.82 13.05 5.66
CA LEU A 105 3.18 12.76 7.06
C LEU A 105 2.05 13.03 8.06
N SER A 106 1.26 14.08 7.84
CA SER A 106 0.11 14.37 8.71
C SER A 106 -0.98 13.31 8.61
N GLY A 107 -1.19 12.73 7.42
CA GLY A 107 -2.13 11.64 7.17
C GLY A 107 -1.73 10.35 7.90
N LEU A 108 -0.44 10.04 7.99
CA LEU A 108 0.03 8.86 8.73
C LEU A 108 -0.39 8.89 10.21
N ARG A 109 -0.31 10.06 10.86
CA ARG A 109 -0.75 10.23 12.25
C ARG A 109 -2.26 10.06 12.42
N ALA A 110 -3.04 10.46 11.43
CA ALA A 110 -4.50 10.36 11.46
C ALA A 110 -5.00 8.94 11.16
N ILE A 111 -4.35 8.22 10.24
CA ILE A 111 -4.73 6.88 9.78
C ILE A 111 -4.14 5.80 10.67
N LYS A 112 -2.86 5.95 11.06
CA LYS A 112 -2.04 4.93 11.73
C LYS A 112 -2.03 3.60 10.95
N PRO A 113 -1.56 3.60 9.69
CA PRO A 113 -1.48 2.39 8.88
C PRO A 113 -0.50 1.41 9.53
N GLN A 114 -0.62 0.13 9.22
CA GLN A 114 0.32 -0.89 9.72
C GLN A 114 1.66 -0.83 8.99
N PHE A 115 1.65 -0.40 7.73
CA PHE A 115 2.85 -0.34 6.91
C PHE A 115 2.91 0.97 6.11
N VAL A 116 4.14 1.35 5.76
CA VAL A 116 4.43 2.30 4.68
C VAL A 116 5.40 1.63 3.71
N LYS A 117 5.24 1.85 2.42
CA LYS A 117 6.16 1.38 1.40
C LYS A 117 7.00 2.55 0.90
N ILE A 118 8.31 2.47 1.08
CA ILE A 118 9.24 3.47 0.56
C ILE A 118 9.29 3.34 -0.96
N SER A 119 9.13 4.49 -1.64
CA SER A 119 9.17 4.59 -3.10
C SER A 119 10.42 3.95 -3.69
N GLY A 120 10.25 3.21 -4.78
CA GLY A 120 11.34 2.62 -5.56
C GLY A 120 12.37 3.63 -6.05
N ARG A 121 11.99 4.90 -6.21
CA ARG A 121 12.92 6.00 -6.56
C ARG A 121 14.00 6.23 -5.49
N LEU A 122 13.71 5.89 -4.24
CA LEU A 122 14.64 6.01 -3.12
C LEU A 122 15.41 4.72 -2.86
N THR A 123 14.83 3.57 -3.23
CA THR A 123 15.44 2.25 -2.96
C THR A 123 16.39 1.80 -4.08
N GLN A 124 16.07 2.13 -5.34
CA GLN A 124 16.95 1.80 -6.46
C GLN A 124 18.29 2.51 -6.37
N GLY A 125 19.38 1.75 -6.49
CA GLY A 125 20.76 2.26 -6.39
C GLY A 125 21.16 2.75 -4.99
N ILE A 126 20.38 2.49 -3.95
CA ILE A 126 20.60 2.99 -2.58
C ILE A 126 21.98 2.60 -2.02
N HIS A 127 22.55 1.46 -2.44
CA HIS A 127 23.85 0.99 -1.98
C HIS A 127 25.01 1.94 -2.34
N THR A 128 24.84 2.80 -3.35
CA THR A 128 25.84 3.80 -3.76
C THR A 128 25.40 5.24 -3.50
N ASN A 129 24.11 5.49 -3.24
CA ASN A 129 23.57 6.83 -3.08
C ASN A 129 23.44 7.21 -1.60
N LYS A 130 24.43 7.97 -1.09
CA LYS A 130 24.45 8.41 0.31
C LYS A 130 23.30 9.36 0.68
N GLU A 131 22.84 10.17 -0.26
CA GLU A 131 21.71 11.08 -0.03
C GLU A 131 20.42 10.29 0.18
N ASN A 132 20.15 9.31 -0.68
CA ASN A 132 19.00 8.40 -0.49
C ASN A 132 19.12 7.60 0.81
N GLN A 133 20.33 7.14 1.19
CA GLN A 133 20.54 6.45 2.46
C GLN A 133 20.14 7.31 3.66
N LEU A 134 20.56 8.58 3.69
CA LEU A 134 20.21 9.53 4.75
C LEU A 134 18.70 9.79 4.77
N PHE A 135 18.10 9.98 3.59
CA PHE A 135 16.67 10.26 3.47
C PHE A 135 15.83 9.07 3.93
N VAL A 136 16.13 7.86 3.45
CA VAL A 136 15.46 6.61 3.84
C VAL A 136 15.60 6.35 5.34
N SER A 137 16.81 6.56 5.91
CA SER A 137 17.01 6.45 7.37
C SER A 137 16.09 7.40 8.16
N SER A 138 15.90 8.62 7.67
CA SER A 138 14.99 9.59 8.28
C SER A 138 13.53 9.15 8.21
N LEU A 139 13.11 8.60 7.06
CA LEU A 139 11.75 8.05 6.89
C LEU A 139 11.50 6.86 7.82
N ILE A 140 12.49 5.96 7.98
CA ILE A 140 12.42 4.82 8.91
C ILE A 140 12.23 5.32 10.34
N ASN A 141 13.01 6.32 10.77
CA ASN A 141 12.88 6.88 12.11
C ASN A 141 11.49 7.48 12.37
N ILE A 142 10.93 8.19 11.37
CA ILE A 142 9.56 8.74 11.47
C ILE A 142 8.53 7.61 11.59
N ALA A 143 8.60 6.60 10.72
CA ALA A 143 7.68 5.47 10.75
C ALA A 143 7.76 4.69 12.06
N THR A 144 8.97 4.40 12.53
CA THR A 144 9.23 3.71 13.81
C THR A 144 8.66 4.50 14.99
N GLY A 145 8.86 5.83 15.01
CA GLY A 145 8.30 6.72 16.03
C GLY A 145 6.77 6.73 16.07
N LEU A 146 6.12 6.36 14.97
CA LEU A 146 4.67 6.19 14.87
C LEU A 146 4.22 4.73 15.04
N ASN A 147 5.12 3.80 15.31
CA ASN A 147 4.88 2.35 15.36
C ASN A 147 4.33 1.79 14.04
N ILE A 148 4.85 2.29 12.92
CA ILE A 148 4.51 1.87 11.56
C ILE A 148 5.70 1.07 10.99
N LYS A 149 5.43 -0.09 10.40
CA LYS A 149 6.46 -0.91 9.74
C LYS A 149 6.78 -0.37 8.35
N VAL A 150 8.05 -0.51 7.96
CA VAL A 150 8.54 -0.04 6.66
C VAL A 150 8.78 -1.21 5.72
N ILE A 151 8.31 -1.07 4.49
CA ILE A 151 8.58 -1.97 3.37
C ILE A 151 9.36 -1.18 2.32
N ALA A 152 10.47 -1.70 1.81
CA ALA A 152 11.15 -1.13 0.65
C ALA A 152 10.65 -1.79 -0.64
N GLU A 153 10.28 -0.98 -1.63
CA GLU A 153 9.80 -1.45 -2.92
C GLU A 153 10.91 -1.44 -3.98
N MET A 154 10.67 -2.17 -5.08
CA MET A 154 11.51 -2.21 -6.29
C MET A 154 12.97 -2.58 -6.01
N VAL A 155 13.21 -3.47 -5.05
CA VAL A 155 14.54 -4.01 -4.78
C VAL A 155 14.88 -5.00 -5.89
N GLU A 156 15.91 -4.69 -6.68
CA GLU A 156 16.27 -5.47 -7.87
C GLU A 156 17.60 -6.20 -7.72
N THR A 157 18.44 -5.81 -6.75
CA THR A 157 19.77 -6.37 -6.55
C THR A 157 20.05 -6.74 -5.10
N GLU A 158 20.96 -7.69 -4.90
CA GLU A 158 21.46 -8.05 -3.57
C GLU A 158 22.13 -6.85 -2.85
N ALA A 159 22.86 -6.03 -3.58
CA ALA A 159 23.53 -4.85 -3.02
C ALA A 159 22.54 -3.85 -2.43
N GLU A 160 21.38 -3.63 -3.07
CA GLU A 160 20.29 -2.82 -2.55
C GLU A 160 19.68 -3.45 -1.31
N SER A 161 19.38 -4.74 -1.36
CA SER A 161 18.81 -5.48 -0.22
C SER A 161 19.71 -5.41 1.01
N VAL A 162 21.02 -5.63 0.85
CA VAL A 162 22.00 -5.53 1.94
C VAL A 162 22.08 -4.11 2.50
N ALA A 163 22.06 -3.09 1.63
CA ALA A 163 22.09 -1.69 2.07
C ALA A 163 20.84 -1.32 2.87
N LEU A 164 19.65 -1.74 2.40
CA LEU A 164 18.36 -1.50 3.08
C LEU A 164 18.31 -2.21 4.43
N ASN A 165 18.79 -3.46 4.52
CA ASN A 165 18.89 -4.18 5.79
C ASN A 165 19.78 -3.44 6.81
N LYS A 166 20.95 -2.90 6.35
CA LYS A 166 21.82 -2.10 7.21
C LYS A 166 21.17 -0.81 7.72
N LEU A 167 20.21 -0.26 6.97
CA LEU A 167 19.43 0.92 7.36
C LEU A 167 18.25 0.54 8.30
N GLY A 168 17.99 -0.75 8.53
CA GLY A 168 16.93 -1.22 9.41
C GLY A 168 15.61 -1.54 8.72
N VAL A 169 15.59 -1.69 7.38
CA VAL A 169 14.39 -2.13 6.64
C VAL A 169 14.31 -3.66 6.68
N GLU A 170 13.35 -4.19 7.43
CA GLU A 170 13.13 -5.63 7.59
C GLU A 170 12.29 -6.26 6.47
N HIS A 171 11.41 -5.48 5.85
CA HIS A 171 10.51 -5.95 4.80
C HIS A 171 10.90 -5.35 3.47
N GLN A 172 11.07 -6.20 2.47
CA GLN A 172 11.51 -5.78 1.14
C GLN A 172 10.71 -6.51 0.06
N GLN A 173 10.43 -5.82 -1.05
CA GLN A 173 9.70 -6.32 -2.19
C GLN A 173 10.40 -5.87 -3.48
N GLY A 174 10.48 -6.76 -4.47
CA GLY A 174 11.04 -6.43 -5.79
C GLY A 174 11.50 -7.66 -6.55
N TYR A 175 12.02 -7.46 -7.74
CA TYR A 175 12.42 -8.54 -8.65
C TYR A 175 13.62 -9.35 -8.16
N TYR A 176 14.38 -8.83 -7.22
CA TYR A 176 15.41 -9.60 -6.54
C TYR A 176 14.82 -10.81 -5.78
N PHE A 177 13.63 -10.68 -5.22
CA PHE A 177 12.97 -11.76 -4.47
C PHE A 177 12.07 -12.61 -5.34
N ALA A 178 11.17 -11.95 -6.11
CA ALA A 178 10.24 -12.64 -7.00
C ALA A 178 9.74 -11.70 -8.11
N LYS A 179 9.54 -12.26 -9.30
CA LYS A 179 8.83 -11.58 -10.40
C LYS A 179 7.33 -11.88 -10.30
N PRO A 180 6.49 -10.99 -10.84
CA PRO A 180 5.05 -11.25 -10.93
C PRO A 180 4.76 -12.60 -11.61
N ALA A 181 3.85 -13.35 -11.02
CA ALA A 181 3.40 -14.64 -11.54
C ALA A 181 1.87 -14.72 -11.47
N LEU A 182 1.30 -15.69 -12.20
CA LEU A 182 -0.14 -15.95 -12.08
C LEU A 182 -0.47 -16.42 -10.66
N TRP A 183 -1.52 -15.84 -10.10
CA TRP A 183 -2.04 -16.28 -8.81
C TRP A 183 -2.81 -17.59 -8.99
N ASN A 184 -2.12 -18.71 -8.76
CA ASN A 184 -2.73 -20.03 -8.75
C ASN A 184 -3.28 -20.31 -7.35
N VAL A 185 -4.57 -20.59 -7.26
CA VAL A 185 -5.23 -21.09 -6.04
C VAL A 185 -5.26 -22.62 -6.18
N TYR A 186 -4.41 -23.30 -5.42
CA TYR A 186 -4.43 -24.74 -5.30
C TYR A 186 -5.20 -25.15 -4.04
#